data_39c77005bf8ed93c78bb97c2ae95a9c0
#
_entry.id   39c77005bf8ed93c78bb97c2ae95a9c0
#
_cell.length_a   1.000
_cell.length_b   1.000
_cell.length_c   1.000
_cell.angle_alpha   90.00
_cell.angle_beta   90.00
_cell.angle_gamma   90.00
#
_symmetry.space_group_name_H-M   'P 1'
#
loop_
_entity.id
_entity.type
_entity.pdbx_description
1 polymer ?
#
loop_
_entity_poly.entity_id
_entity_poly.type
_entity_poly.pdbx_seq_one_letter_code
_entity_poly.pdbx_strand_id
1 'polypeptide(L)'
;MNVSAAAIPDRDAARFVERFGDAWAGPHPEALFDLLHPEVRLLQPIFGPTTGRAAADGGFVRPLLRFLPDLRLRVARWSAVGDVVFIEWNASATLAGRPLRWSGVDRFLLAGERAIERVAYFDALPLFMAVLLRPSCWPAFRRSGLWRSWRTMLVSHAGARRTS
;
A
#
# COMPACT_ATOMS: atom_id res chain seq x y z
N MET A 1 22.52 2.71 20.33
CA MET A 1 21.29 3.02 21.09
C MET A 1 20.36 1.82 20.92
N ASN A 2 20.29 0.97 21.96
CA ASN A 2 19.35 -0.16 22.00
C ASN A 2 17.96 0.39 22.34
N VAL A 3 17.11 0.54 21.33
CA VAL A 3 15.67 0.68 21.58
C VAL A 3 15.18 -0.74 21.85
N SER A 4 15.01 -1.08 23.11
CA SER A 4 14.31 -2.29 23.53
C SER A 4 12.83 -2.07 23.19
N ALA A 5 12.43 -2.43 21.96
CA ALA A 5 11.03 -2.52 21.61
C ALA A 5 10.42 -3.67 22.42
N ALA A 6 9.36 -3.39 23.15
CA ALA A 6 8.59 -4.44 23.82
C ALA A 6 8.08 -5.38 22.72
N ALA A 7 8.53 -6.63 22.72
CA ALA A 7 8.12 -7.62 21.71
C ALA A 7 6.60 -7.78 21.77
N ILE A 8 5.95 -7.57 20.62
CA ILE A 8 4.53 -7.92 20.49
C ILE A 8 4.45 -9.45 20.63
N PRO A 9 3.50 -9.98 21.40
CA PRO A 9 3.25 -11.40 21.41
C PRO A 9 3.03 -11.92 20.00
N ASP A 10 3.63 -13.04 19.62
CA ASP A 10 3.46 -13.67 18.30
C ASP A 10 1.98 -13.80 17.90
N ARG A 11 1.07 -13.90 18.87
CA ARG A 11 -0.39 -13.93 18.66
C ARG A 11 -0.94 -12.64 18.07
N ASP A 12 -0.46 -11.47 18.45
CA ASP A 12 -0.97 -10.20 17.97
C ASP A 12 -0.48 -9.94 16.55
N ALA A 13 0.76 -10.31 16.26
CA ALA A 13 1.30 -10.29 14.90
C ALA A 13 0.52 -11.24 13.97
N ALA A 14 0.28 -12.49 14.40
CA ALA A 14 -0.49 -13.46 13.64
C ALA A 14 -1.92 -12.98 13.37
N ARG A 15 -2.60 -12.44 14.39
CA ARG A 15 -3.95 -11.86 14.26
C ARG A 15 -3.98 -10.67 13.30
N PHE A 16 -2.97 -9.80 13.37
CA PHE A 16 -2.87 -8.69 12.43
C PHE A 16 -2.72 -9.18 11.00
N VAL A 17 -1.88 -10.19 10.75
CA VAL A 17 -1.67 -10.77 9.42
C VAL A 17 -2.94 -11.44 8.88
N GLU A 18 -3.66 -12.17 9.72
CA GLU A 18 -4.95 -12.78 9.37
C GLU A 18 -5.95 -11.71 8.92
N ARG A 19 -6.16 -10.67 9.75
CA ARG A 19 -7.03 -9.53 9.42
C ARG A 19 -6.58 -8.79 8.15
N PHE A 20 -5.27 -8.66 7.93
CA PHE A 20 -4.73 -8.07 6.72
C PHE A 20 -5.10 -8.91 5.49
N GLY A 21 -4.92 -10.22 5.56
CA GLY A 21 -5.30 -11.14 4.49
C GLY A 21 -6.79 -11.06 4.15
N ASP A 22 -7.65 -11.08 5.17
CA ASP A 22 -9.11 -10.99 5.02
C ASP A 22 -9.53 -9.66 4.41
N ALA A 23 -8.98 -8.54 4.90
CA ALA A 23 -9.29 -7.21 4.39
C ALA A 23 -8.89 -7.04 2.92
N TRP A 24 -7.84 -7.70 2.44
CA TRP A 24 -7.36 -7.63 1.07
C TRP A 24 -7.91 -8.74 0.14
N ALA A 25 -8.53 -9.78 0.68
CA ALA A 25 -9.21 -10.81 -0.12
C ALA A 25 -10.42 -10.25 -0.88
N GLY A 26 -11.10 -9.26 -0.31
CA GLY A 26 -12.18 -8.50 -0.92
C GLY A 26 -12.20 -7.07 -0.40
N PRO A 27 -11.27 -6.20 -0.85
CA PRO A 27 -10.97 -4.98 -0.14
C PRO A 27 -12.13 -3.98 -0.13
N HIS A 28 -12.46 -3.53 1.07
CA HIS A 28 -13.34 -2.41 1.34
C HIS A 28 -12.56 -1.36 2.12
N PRO A 29 -12.74 -0.06 1.87
CA PRO A 29 -12.00 0.98 2.58
C PRO A 29 -12.06 0.84 4.10
N GLU A 30 -13.24 0.55 4.64
CA GLU A 30 -13.48 0.43 6.07
C GLU A 30 -12.65 -0.71 6.70
N ALA A 31 -12.65 -1.90 6.09
CA ALA A 31 -11.86 -3.04 6.57
C ALA A 31 -10.35 -2.76 6.55
N LEU A 32 -9.88 -2.03 5.52
CA LEU A 32 -8.48 -1.61 5.44
C LEU A 32 -8.13 -0.59 6.52
N PHE A 33 -9.06 0.32 6.86
CA PHE A 33 -8.83 1.33 7.90
C PHE A 33 -8.85 0.76 9.31
N ASP A 34 -9.56 -0.34 9.55
CA ASP A 34 -9.53 -1.01 10.85
C ASP A 34 -8.17 -1.61 11.21
N LEU A 35 -7.33 -1.85 10.21
CA LEU A 35 -5.94 -2.27 10.40
C LEU A 35 -5.02 -1.12 10.80
N LEU A 36 -5.42 0.12 10.57
CA LEU A 36 -4.57 1.29 10.68
C LEU A 36 -4.92 2.12 11.91
N HIS A 37 -3.89 2.67 12.56
CA HIS A 37 -4.08 3.72 13.56
C HIS A 37 -4.63 4.99 12.91
N PRO A 38 -5.44 5.84 13.60
CA PRO A 38 -5.91 7.11 13.04
C PRO A 38 -4.81 8.00 12.46
N GLU A 39 -3.64 8.06 13.13
CA GLU A 39 -2.47 8.85 12.76
C GLU A 39 -1.42 8.03 11.99
N VAL A 40 -1.82 6.96 11.30
CA VAL A 40 -0.90 6.08 10.56
C VAL A 40 -0.05 6.86 9.56
N ARG A 41 1.21 6.49 9.46
CA ARG A 41 2.14 6.96 8.44
C ARG A 41 2.31 5.91 7.36
N LEU A 42 1.99 6.27 6.11
CA LEU A 42 2.14 5.40 4.95
C LEU A 42 3.27 5.90 4.06
N LEU A 43 4.20 5.00 3.74
CA LEU A 43 5.30 5.23 2.80
C LEU A 43 5.22 4.14 1.74
N GLN A 44 5.04 4.54 0.50
CA GLN A 44 4.88 3.57 -0.58
C GLN A 44 5.37 4.14 -1.91
N PRO A 45 5.89 3.31 -2.81
CA PRO A 45 6.25 3.73 -4.15
C PRO A 45 5.02 4.33 -4.85
N ILE A 46 5.20 5.27 -5.76
CA ILE A 46 4.14 5.92 -6.56
C ILE A 46 3.32 6.96 -5.77
N PHE A 47 3.08 6.73 -4.48
CA PHE A 47 2.26 7.63 -3.66
C PHE A 47 3.12 8.32 -2.64
N GLY A 48 3.45 9.48 -2.59
CA GLY A 48 4.29 10.14 -1.57
C GLY A 48 3.92 9.77 -0.11
N PRO A 49 4.71 10.20 0.87
CA PRO A 49 4.39 9.98 2.27
C PRO A 49 3.00 10.53 2.61
N THR A 50 2.19 9.74 3.31
CA THR A 50 0.82 10.10 3.69
C THR A 50 0.66 9.87 5.19
N THR A 51 0.09 10.83 5.92
CA THR A 51 -0.18 10.72 7.35
C THR A 51 -1.67 10.86 7.62
N GLY A 52 -2.19 9.95 8.44
CA GLY A 52 -3.58 9.88 8.85
C GLY A 52 -4.49 9.13 7.88
N ARG A 53 -5.53 8.48 8.45
CA ARG A 53 -6.48 7.66 7.70
C ARG A 53 -7.24 8.45 6.61
N ALA A 54 -7.66 9.68 6.90
CA ALA A 54 -8.41 10.50 5.94
C ALA A 54 -7.58 10.81 4.69
N ALA A 55 -6.29 11.14 4.87
CA ALA A 55 -5.38 11.36 3.75
C ALA A 55 -5.09 10.06 2.98
N ALA A 56 -4.96 8.93 3.69
CA ALA A 56 -4.79 7.61 3.08
C ALA A 56 -6.02 7.20 2.26
N ASP A 57 -7.22 7.49 2.75
CA ASP A 57 -8.47 7.20 2.05
C ASP A 57 -8.58 7.95 0.71
N GLY A 58 -8.49 9.27 0.77
CA GLY A 58 -8.64 10.13 -0.42
C GLY A 58 -7.47 10.05 -1.39
N GLY A 59 -6.24 9.88 -0.88
CA GLY A 59 -5.02 9.90 -1.69
C GLY A 59 -4.62 8.54 -2.28
N PHE A 60 -5.07 7.45 -1.67
CA PHE A 60 -4.60 6.12 -2.05
C PHE A 60 -5.71 5.07 -2.14
N VAL A 61 -6.41 4.77 -1.02
CA VAL A 61 -7.27 3.58 -0.93
C VAL A 61 -8.44 3.67 -1.91
N ARG A 62 -9.28 4.69 -1.80
CA ARG A 62 -10.43 4.85 -2.71
C ARG A 62 -10.03 5.06 -4.18
N PRO A 63 -9.03 5.90 -4.51
CA PRO A 63 -8.54 5.99 -5.88
C PRO A 63 -8.06 4.66 -6.45
N LEU A 64 -7.33 3.86 -5.67
CA LEU A 64 -6.84 2.56 -6.10
C LEU A 64 -7.99 1.58 -6.37
N LEU A 65 -8.94 1.46 -5.44
CA LEU A 65 -10.08 0.55 -5.59
C LEU A 65 -11.07 0.99 -6.69
N ARG A 66 -11.16 2.29 -6.99
CA ARG A 66 -11.90 2.78 -8.16
C ARG A 66 -11.21 2.43 -9.48
N PHE A 67 -9.88 2.43 -9.48
CA PHE A 67 -9.11 2.12 -10.68
C PHE A 67 -9.02 0.62 -10.94
N LEU A 68 -8.86 -0.19 -9.89
CA LEU A 68 -8.75 -1.65 -9.93
C LEU A 68 -9.83 -2.26 -9.01
N PRO A 69 -11.09 -2.33 -9.45
CA PRO A 69 -12.21 -2.75 -8.60
C PRO A 69 -12.18 -4.23 -8.22
N ASP A 70 -11.47 -5.04 -8.98
CA ASP A 70 -11.25 -6.46 -8.74
C ASP A 70 -9.90 -6.77 -8.10
N LEU A 71 -9.21 -5.75 -7.58
CA LEU A 71 -7.94 -5.94 -6.87
C LEU A 71 -8.11 -6.94 -5.73
N ARG A 72 -7.19 -7.91 -5.69
CA ARG A 72 -7.04 -8.88 -4.60
C ARG A 72 -5.57 -8.96 -4.23
N LEU A 73 -5.34 -9.15 -2.96
CA LEU A 73 -4.01 -9.36 -2.43
C LEU A 73 -4.04 -10.59 -1.54
N ARG A 74 -3.07 -11.47 -1.70
CA ARG A 74 -2.92 -12.69 -0.90
C ARG A 74 -1.59 -12.68 -0.19
N VAL A 75 -1.60 -12.95 1.10
CA VAL A 75 -0.41 -13.16 1.90
C VAL A 75 0.30 -14.42 1.40
N ALA A 76 1.57 -14.31 1.05
CA ALA A 76 2.42 -15.42 0.65
C ALA A 76 3.17 -16.00 1.87
N ARG A 77 3.77 -15.13 2.66
CA ARG A 77 4.44 -15.44 3.92
C ARG A 77 4.59 -14.19 4.78
N TRP A 78 4.93 -14.38 6.03
CA TRP A 78 5.16 -13.27 6.95
C TRP A 78 6.17 -13.63 8.03
N SER A 79 6.72 -12.63 8.70
CA SER A 79 7.54 -12.76 9.88
C SER A 79 7.37 -11.54 10.78
N ALA A 80 7.65 -11.70 12.06
CA ALA A 80 7.61 -10.61 13.02
C ALA A 80 8.88 -10.55 13.85
N VAL A 81 9.33 -9.35 14.16
CA VAL A 81 10.47 -9.10 15.05
C VAL A 81 10.11 -7.92 15.96
N GLY A 82 9.86 -8.19 17.23
CA GLY A 82 9.33 -7.17 18.14
C GLY A 82 7.96 -6.67 17.71
N ASP A 83 7.83 -5.37 17.53
CA ASP A 83 6.62 -4.68 17.07
C ASP A 83 6.57 -4.49 15.54
N VAL A 84 7.55 -5.04 14.83
CA VAL A 84 7.63 -4.95 13.35
C VAL A 84 7.16 -6.25 12.72
N VAL A 85 6.21 -6.14 11.80
CA VAL A 85 5.68 -7.26 11.00
C VAL A 85 5.99 -7.04 9.53
N PHE A 86 6.57 -8.04 8.89
CA PHE A 86 6.80 -8.10 7.46
C PHE A 86 5.80 -9.06 6.82
N ILE A 87 5.10 -8.60 5.80
CA ILE A 87 4.13 -9.40 5.04
C ILE A 87 4.53 -9.39 3.57
N GLU A 88 4.93 -10.53 3.06
CA GLU A 88 5.09 -10.75 1.63
C GLU A 88 3.72 -11.08 1.02
N TRP A 89 3.38 -10.43 -0.06
CA TRP A 89 2.08 -10.57 -0.70
C TRP A 89 2.15 -10.64 -2.22
N ASN A 90 1.16 -11.31 -2.81
CA ASN A 90 0.91 -11.33 -4.24
C ASN A 90 -0.42 -10.64 -4.53
N ALA A 91 -0.39 -9.67 -5.43
CA ALA A 91 -1.55 -8.93 -5.88
C ALA A 91 -1.97 -9.32 -7.29
N SER A 92 -3.26 -9.25 -7.54
CA SER A 92 -3.86 -9.48 -8.84
C SER A 92 -5.04 -8.55 -9.09
N ALA A 93 -5.18 -8.09 -10.33
CA ALA A 93 -6.29 -7.27 -10.80
C ALA A 93 -6.45 -7.43 -12.31
N THR A 94 -7.49 -6.83 -12.86
CA THR A 94 -7.69 -6.70 -14.31
C THR A 94 -7.52 -5.24 -14.73
N LEU A 95 -6.63 -4.99 -15.68
CA LEU A 95 -6.42 -3.67 -16.27
C LEU A 95 -6.67 -3.70 -17.78
N ALA A 96 -7.66 -2.95 -18.24
CA ALA A 96 -8.05 -2.92 -19.66
C ALA A 96 -8.32 -4.32 -20.22
N GLY A 97 -9.06 -5.16 -19.48
CA GLY A 97 -9.42 -6.53 -19.86
C GLY A 97 -8.25 -7.54 -19.82
N ARG A 98 -7.08 -7.15 -19.31
CA ARG A 98 -5.91 -8.05 -19.23
C ARG A 98 -5.48 -8.26 -17.78
N PRO A 99 -5.05 -9.47 -17.42
CA PRO A 99 -4.50 -9.73 -16.09
C PRO A 99 -3.33 -8.82 -15.77
N LEU A 100 -3.31 -8.32 -14.53
CA LEU A 100 -2.22 -7.56 -13.93
C LEU A 100 -1.83 -8.27 -12.64
N ARG A 101 -0.56 -8.60 -12.47
CA ARG A 101 -0.03 -9.29 -11.28
C ARG A 101 1.27 -8.64 -10.87
N TRP A 102 1.45 -8.47 -9.56
CA TRP A 102 2.70 -8.00 -8.98
C TRP A 102 2.81 -8.54 -7.55
N SER A 103 3.98 -8.41 -6.97
CA SER A 103 4.24 -8.83 -5.61
C SER A 103 5.01 -7.74 -4.86
N GLY A 104 5.04 -7.84 -3.56
CA GLY A 104 5.79 -6.91 -2.72
C GLY A 104 5.87 -7.38 -1.29
N VAL A 105 6.50 -6.55 -0.49
CA VAL A 105 6.61 -6.73 0.96
C VAL A 105 6.14 -5.45 1.63
N ASP A 106 5.26 -5.59 2.60
CA ASP A 106 4.91 -4.51 3.50
C ASP A 106 5.61 -4.71 4.83
N ARG A 107 6.25 -3.67 5.34
CA ARG A 107 6.74 -3.59 6.70
C ARG A 107 5.75 -2.75 7.50
N PHE A 108 5.21 -3.31 8.55
CA PHE A 108 4.33 -2.63 9.50
C PHE A 108 5.05 -2.43 10.83
N LEU A 109 4.86 -1.26 11.43
CA LEU A 109 5.14 -1.03 12.84
C LEU A 109 3.79 -1.00 13.56
N LEU A 110 3.61 -1.89 14.53
CA LEU A 110 2.35 -2.05 15.23
C LEU A 110 2.35 -1.34 16.60
N ALA A 111 1.19 -0.82 16.98
CA ALA A 111 0.88 -0.41 18.35
C ALA A 111 -0.40 -1.16 18.75
N GLY A 112 -0.25 -2.22 19.53
CA GLY A 112 -1.32 -3.19 19.78
C GLY A 112 -1.75 -3.88 18.47
N GLU A 113 -3.05 -3.87 18.18
CA GLU A 113 -3.62 -4.54 17.01
C GLU A 113 -3.67 -3.66 15.74
N ARG A 114 -3.06 -2.48 15.73
CA ARG A 114 -3.11 -1.52 14.62
C ARG A 114 -1.73 -1.07 14.19
N ALA A 115 -1.59 -0.86 12.88
CA ALA A 115 -0.37 -0.31 12.32
C ALA A 115 -0.31 1.21 12.50
N ILE A 116 0.78 1.70 13.09
CA ILE A 116 1.12 3.13 13.19
C ILE A 116 2.00 3.59 12.04
N GLU A 117 2.71 2.66 11.41
CA GLU A 117 3.48 2.92 10.19
C GLU A 117 3.35 1.71 9.23
N ARG A 118 3.27 1.99 7.94
CA ARG A 118 3.42 1.01 6.88
C ARG A 118 4.41 1.53 5.85
N VAL A 119 5.39 0.72 5.53
CA VAL A 119 6.31 0.94 4.41
C VAL A 119 6.12 -0.19 3.40
N ALA A 120 5.69 0.15 2.20
CA ALA A 120 5.51 -0.82 1.12
C ALA A 120 6.73 -0.85 0.21
N TYR A 121 7.20 -2.04 -0.12
CA TYR A 121 8.31 -2.29 -1.04
C TYR A 121 7.80 -3.16 -2.20
N PHE A 122 7.70 -2.59 -3.37
CA PHE A 122 7.39 -3.31 -4.60
C PHE A 122 7.97 -2.57 -5.81
N ASP A 123 8.19 -3.31 -6.88
CA ASP A 123 8.57 -2.69 -8.15
C ASP A 123 7.36 -2.01 -8.79
N ALA A 124 7.41 -0.70 -8.87
CA ALA A 124 6.34 0.10 -9.44
C ALA A 124 6.43 0.21 -10.98
N LEU A 125 7.59 -0.11 -11.57
CA LEU A 125 7.81 0.06 -13.02
C LEU A 125 6.87 -0.81 -13.87
N PRO A 126 6.64 -2.10 -13.57
CA PRO A 126 5.69 -2.90 -14.33
C PRO A 126 4.26 -2.33 -14.29
N LEU A 127 3.83 -1.79 -13.14
CA LEU A 127 2.52 -1.16 -13.00
C LEU A 127 2.43 0.11 -13.83
N PHE A 128 3.45 0.95 -13.78
CA PHE A 128 3.54 2.17 -14.58
C PHE A 128 3.49 1.85 -16.07
N MET A 129 4.31 0.89 -16.53
CA MET A 129 4.34 0.45 -17.92
C MET A 129 2.99 -0.17 -18.36
N ALA A 130 2.33 -0.91 -17.48
CA ALA A 130 1.01 -1.48 -17.77
C ALA A 130 -0.05 -0.38 -18.04
N VAL A 131 -0.02 0.72 -17.30
CA VAL A 131 -0.91 1.87 -17.54
C VAL A 131 -0.50 2.62 -18.80
N LEU A 132 0.78 2.90 -18.98
CA LEU A 132 1.29 3.65 -20.14
C LEU A 132 0.99 2.94 -21.47
N LEU A 133 1.21 1.63 -21.54
CA LEU A 133 1.03 0.83 -22.75
C LEU A 133 -0.42 0.40 -23.01
N ARG A 134 -1.37 0.82 -22.16
CA ARG A 134 -2.80 0.49 -22.31
C ARG A 134 -3.67 1.76 -22.34
N PRO A 135 -3.70 2.51 -23.46
CA PRO A 135 -4.43 3.78 -23.56
C PRO A 135 -5.92 3.67 -23.19
N SER A 136 -6.52 2.51 -23.40
CA SER A 136 -7.93 2.24 -23.06
C SER A 136 -8.22 2.40 -21.56
N CYS A 137 -7.22 2.27 -20.67
CA CYS A 137 -7.41 2.49 -19.23
C CYS A 137 -7.24 3.96 -18.79
N TRP A 138 -6.71 4.85 -19.64
CA TRP A 138 -6.42 6.23 -19.25
C TRP A 138 -7.63 7.03 -18.77
N PRO A 139 -8.82 6.92 -19.37
CA PRO A 139 -10.01 7.61 -18.85
C PRO A 139 -10.36 7.15 -17.43
N ALA A 140 -10.26 5.84 -17.16
CA ALA A 140 -10.50 5.28 -15.82
C ALA A 140 -9.41 5.72 -14.82
N PHE A 141 -8.13 5.71 -15.23
CA PHE A 141 -7.00 6.20 -14.44
C PHE A 141 -7.18 7.68 -14.05
N ARG A 142 -7.59 8.53 -14.97
CA ARG A 142 -7.88 9.96 -14.68
C ARG A 142 -9.04 10.13 -13.72
N ARG A 143 -10.15 9.42 -13.95
CA ARG A 143 -11.35 9.49 -13.09
C ARG A 143 -11.09 8.97 -11.67
N SER A 144 -10.21 8.00 -11.52
CA SER A 144 -9.86 7.46 -10.19
C SER A 144 -9.16 8.49 -9.29
N GLY A 145 -8.45 9.45 -9.86
CA GLY A 145 -7.66 10.43 -9.13
C GLY A 145 -6.21 10.03 -8.88
N LEU A 146 -5.81 8.79 -9.17
CA LEU A 146 -4.44 8.28 -8.95
C LEU A 146 -3.35 9.09 -9.66
N TRP A 147 -3.67 9.68 -10.79
CA TRP A 147 -2.72 10.52 -11.56
C TRP A 147 -2.19 11.72 -10.77
N ARG A 148 -2.95 12.21 -9.76
CA ARG A 148 -2.53 13.34 -8.92
C ARG A 148 -1.34 12.96 -8.05
N SER A 149 -1.39 11.79 -7.45
CA SER A 149 -0.30 11.25 -6.62
C SER A 149 0.95 10.98 -7.47
N TRP A 150 0.79 10.49 -8.69
CA TRP A 150 1.90 10.25 -9.62
C TRP A 150 2.60 11.55 -10.04
N ARG A 151 1.85 12.63 -10.26
CA ARG A 151 2.45 13.95 -10.55
C ARG A 151 3.34 14.45 -9.43
N THR A 152 2.94 14.30 -8.19
CA THR A 152 3.72 14.75 -7.03
C THR A 152 5.06 14.03 -6.96
N MET A 153 5.11 12.75 -7.26
CA MET A 153 6.35 11.97 -7.31
C MET A 153 7.31 12.46 -8.41
N LEU A 154 6.81 12.71 -9.61
CA LEU A 154 7.63 13.18 -10.74
C LEU A 154 8.26 14.55 -10.47
N VAL A 155 7.52 15.45 -9.83
CA VAL A 155 8.01 16.81 -9.49
C VAL A 155 9.07 16.76 -8.38
N SER A 156 8.91 15.91 -7.36
CA SER A 156 9.87 15.77 -6.26
C SER A 156 11.25 15.29 -6.75
N HIS A 157 11.29 14.37 -7.73
CA HIS A 157 12.56 13.90 -8.31
C HIS A 157 13.24 14.89 -9.24
N ALA A 158 12.48 15.81 -9.86
CA ALA A 158 13.03 16.86 -10.71
C ALA A 158 13.69 17.98 -9.89
N GLY A 159 13.21 18.25 -8.67
CA GLY A 159 13.77 19.26 -7.76
C GLY A 159 15.10 18.87 -7.13
N ALA A 160 15.32 17.56 -6.86
CA ALA A 160 16.53 17.06 -6.21
C ALA A 160 17.80 17.14 -7.10
N ARG A 161 17.67 17.38 -8.40
CA ARG A 161 18.81 17.48 -9.33
C ARG A 161 19.33 18.91 -9.55
N ARG A 162 18.76 19.92 -8.90
CA ARG A 162 19.16 21.33 -9.08
C ARG A 162 20.04 21.90 -7.97
N THR A 163 20.46 21.09 -7.00
CA THR A 163 21.34 21.49 -5.90
C THR A 163 22.58 20.59 -5.84
N SER A 164 23.33 20.54 -6.94
CA SER A 164 24.70 20.01 -6.97
C SER A 164 25.56 20.94 -7.77
#